data_8173a3aca639821cb79f30937e5c2881
#
_entry.id   8173a3aca639821cb79f30937e5c2881
#
_cell.length_a   1.000
_cell.length_b   1.000
_cell.length_c   1.000
_cell.angle_alpha   90.00
_cell.angle_beta   90.00
_cell.angle_gamma   90.00
#
_symmetry.space_group_name_H-M   'P 1'
#
loop_
_entity.id
_entity.type
_entity.pdbx_description
1 polymer ?
#
loop_
_entity_poly.entity_id
_entity_poly.type
_entity_poly.pdbx_seq_one_letter_code
_entity_poly.pdbx_strand_id
1 'polypeptide(L)'
;MISILSPINTIDEIYELKKAGAGEVYCGYVPDYWKDLFNKVLDDKEGSYQVGINKRDVSRANIADYSSLCKLLDLAEQMEIEVFVTLNAAFYPFQAYQVMDRYLEELREAGVRNVIVSDI
;
A
#
# COMPACT_ATOMS: atom_id res chain seq x y z
N MET A 1 -22.47 -11.20 11.78
CA MET A 1 -21.26 -11.99 11.45
C MET A 1 -20.04 -11.10 11.61
N ILE A 2 -19.02 -11.58 12.30
CA ILE A 2 -17.77 -10.84 12.49
C ILE A 2 -16.88 -11.09 11.26
N SER A 3 -16.45 -10.02 10.59
CA SER A 3 -15.44 -10.10 9.53
C SER A 3 -14.05 -9.87 10.13
N ILE A 4 -13.07 -10.64 9.68
CA ILE A 4 -11.68 -10.51 10.12
C ILE A 4 -10.90 -9.75 9.08
N LEU A 5 -10.32 -8.62 9.49
CA LEU A 5 -9.38 -7.83 8.69
C LEU A 5 -7.95 -8.15 9.15
N SER A 6 -7.12 -8.62 8.24
CA SER A 6 -5.74 -9.01 8.53
C SER A 6 -4.74 -8.25 7.66
N PRO A 7 -3.55 -7.90 8.18
CA PRO A 7 -2.48 -7.43 7.31
C PRO A 7 -2.00 -8.55 6.38
N ILE A 8 -1.53 -8.18 5.20
CA ILE A 8 -0.86 -9.07 4.28
C ILE A 8 0.45 -8.43 3.82
N ASN A 9 1.55 -9.16 3.92
CA ASN A 9 2.88 -8.65 3.58
C ASN A 9 3.40 -9.25 2.27
N THR A 10 3.01 -10.47 1.97
CA THR A 10 3.35 -11.17 0.72
C THR A 10 2.09 -11.76 0.11
N ILE A 11 2.09 -11.91 -1.22
CA ILE A 11 0.93 -12.43 -1.95
C ILE A 11 0.57 -13.83 -1.50
N ASP A 12 1.55 -14.66 -1.22
CA ASP A 12 1.35 -16.07 -0.84
C ASP A 12 0.60 -16.25 0.47
N GLU A 13 0.67 -15.27 1.38
CA GLU A 13 -0.05 -15.30 2.65
C GLU A 13 -1.58 -15.35 2.47
N ILE A 14 -2.09 -14.96 1.31
CA ILE A 14 -3.54 -14.88 1.08
C ILE A 14 -4.23 -16.24 1.27
N TYR A 15 -3.55 -17.33 0.92
CA TYR A 15 -4.11 -18.68 1.06
C TYR A 15 -4.32 -19.06 2.53
N GLU A 16 -3.31 -18.79 3.36
CA GLU A 16 -3.39 -19.08 4.80
C GLU A 16 -4.38 -18.15 5.51
N LEU A 17 -4.43 -16.88 5.12
CA LEU A 17 -5.38 -15.93 5.67
C LEU A 17 -6.82 -16.33 5.34
N LYS A 18 -7.07 -16.81 4.11
CA LYS A 18 -8.40 -17.32 3.73
C LYS A 18 -8.80 -18.53 4.57
N LYS A 19 -7.89 -19.47 4.77
CA LYS A 19 -8.11 -20.63 5.65
C LYS A 19 -8.42 -20.24 7.09
N ALA A 20 -7.75 -19.18 7.58
CA ALA A 20 -7.96 -18.67 8.93
C ALA A 20 -9.27 -17.87 9.09
N GLY A 21 -10.00 -17.65 8.00
CA GLY A 21 -11.30 -16.97 8.04
C GLY A 21 -11.25 -15.47 7.76
N ALA A 22 -10.15 -14.94 7.23
CA ALA A 22 -10.08 -13.54 6.85
C ALA A 22 -10.99 -13.26 5.65
N GLY A 23 -11.83 -12.23 5.77
CA GLY A 23 -12.66 -11.72 4.68
C GLY A 23 -12.11 -10.44 4.07
N GLU A 24 -11.18 -9.80 4.76
CA GLU A 24 -10.57 -8.54 4.38
C GLU A 24 -9.07 -8.56 4.68
N VAL A 25 -8.27 -7.98 3.79
CA VAL A 25 -6.84 -7.81 4.02
C VAL A 25 -6.44 -6.37 3.73
N TYR A 26 -5.37 -5.90 4.38
CA TYR A 26 -4.80 -4.60 4.08
C TYR A 26 -3.31 -4.70 3.82
N CYS A 27 -2.82 -3.89 2.89
CA CYS A 27 -1.41 -3.82 2.53
C CYS A 27 -1.01 -2.39 2.20
N GLY A 28 0.28 -2.15 2.15
CA GLY A 28 0.82 -0.94 1.55
C GLY A 28 1.28 -1.23 0.11
N TYR A 29 1.34 -0.18 -0.68
CA TYR A 29 1.94 -0.20 -2.01
C TYR A 29 2.87 1.00 -2.15
N VAL A 30 4.14 0.75 -2.42
CA VAL A 30 5.16 1.81 -2.52
C VAL A 30 5.91 1.64 -3.86
N PRO A 31 5.47 2.35 -4.90
CA PRO A 31 6.12 2.27 -6.21
C PRO A 31 7.48 2.95 -6.22
N ASP A 32 8.33 2.57 -7.17
CA ASP A 32 9.69 3.09 -7.29
C ASP A 32 9.73 4.61 -7.48
N TYR A 33 8.79 5.18 -8.24
CA TYR A 33 8.75 6.64 -8.42
C TYR A 33 8.51 7.40 -7.11
N TRP A 34 7.79 6.81 -6.14
CA TRP A 34 7.63 7.38 -4.82
C TRP A 34 8.98 7.39 -4.08
N LYS A 35 9.66 6.25 -4.08
CA LYS A 35 10.98 6.12 -3.45
C LYS A 35 11.99 7.07 -4.07
N ASP A 36 12.03 7.14 -5.40
CA ASP A 36 12.97 7.98 -6.15
C ASP A 36 12.76 9.47 -5.88
N LEU A 37 11.51 9.92 -5.85
CA LEU A 37 11.19 11.30 -5.54
C LEU A 37 11.70 11.70 -4.15
N PHE A 38 11.47 10.85 -3.16
CA PHE A 38 11.84 11.17 -1.79
C PHE A 38 13.33 10.96 -1.50
N ASN A 39 13.98 10.04 -2.15
CA ASN A 39 15.44 9.90 -2.07
C ASN A 39 16.16 11.16 -2.58
N LYS A 40 15.67 11.75 -3.66
CA LYS A 40 16.23 13.00 -4.19
C LYS A 40 15.99 14.21 -3.28
N VAL A 41 14.86 14.27 -2.62
CA VAL A 41 14.50 15.37 -1.71
C VAL A 41 15.29 15.29 -0.41
N LEU A 42 15.70 14.09 0.00
CA LEU A 42 16.36 13.84 1.27
C LEU A 42 17.89 13.88 1.20
N ASP A 43 18.47 13.72 0.02
CA ASP A 43 19.94 13.81 -0.19
C ASP A 43 20.50 15.21 0.16
N ASP A 44 19.66 16.24 0.20
CA ASP A 44 20.04 17.61 0.53
C ASP A 44 19.96 17.95 2.04
N LYS A 45 19.58 17.02 2.90
CA LYS A 45 19.44 17.26 4.34
C LYS A 45 20.09 16.15 5.16
N GLU A 46 20.89 16.56 6.16
CA GLU A 46 21.50 15.65 7.13
C GLU A 46 20.43 14.80 7.83
N GLY A 47 20.39 13.50 7.54
CA GLY A 47 19.52 12.52 8.14
C GLY A 47 18.67 11.76 7.10
N SER A 48 18.81 10.47 7.09
CA SER A 48 18.04 9.54 6.24
C SER A 48 16.58 9.45 6.72
N TYR A 49 15.78 10.47 6.41
CA TYR A 49 14.36 10.45 6.69
C TYR A 49 13.59 10.02 5.45
N GLN A 50 13.12 8.78 5.44
CA GLN A 50 12.26 8.31 4.35
C GLN A 50 10.83 8.75 4.59
N VAL A 51 10.25 9.45 3.62
CA VAL A 51 8.84 9.83 3.67
C VAL A 51 7.97 8.61 3.36
N GLY A 52 7.33 8.08 4.38
CA GLY A 52 6.42 6.96 4.25
C GLY A 52 5.14 7.34 3.53
N ILE A 53 4.60 6.39 2.77
CA ILE A 53 3.27 6.49 2.18
C ILE A 53 2.20 6.01 3.18
N ASN A 54 2.63 5.20 4.12
CA ASN A 54 1.80 4.65 5.20
C ASN A 54 2.64 4.55 6.49
N LYS A 55 2.08 3.98 7.55
CA LYS A 55 2.76 3.83 8.84
C LYS A 55 3.85 2.76 8.86
N ARG A 56 4.01 1.99 7.79
CA ARG A 56 5.02 0.95 7.68
C ARG A 56 6.32 1.52 7.13
N ASP A 57 7.42 0.84 7.44
CA ASP A 57 8.70 1.13 6.82
C ASP A 57 8.61 0.95 5.29
N VAL A 58 9.07 1.96 4.55
CA VAL A 58 9.04 1.98 3.09
C VAL A 58 9.79 0.79 2.47
N SER A 59 10.82 0.29 3.16
CA SER A 59 11.62 -0.84 2.69
C SER A 59 11.02 -2.21 3.00
N ARG A 60 9.94 -2.26 3.80
CA ARG A 60 9.39 -3.52 4.29
C ARG A 60 7.86 -3.50 4.27
N ALA A 61 7.28 -4.70 4.22
CA ALA A 61 5.85 -4.93 4.42
C ALA A 61 4.94 -4.15 3.45
N ASN A 62 5.46 -3.81 2.27
CA ASN A 62 4.69 -3.16 1.21
C ASN A 62 4.82 -3.96 -0.08
N ILE A 63 3.76 -3.95 -0.88
CA ILE A 63 3.83 -4.43 -2.25
C ILE A 63 4.70 -3.46 -3.04
N ALA A 64 5.74 -3.96 -3.68
CA ALA A 64 6.80 -3.13 -4.27
C ALA A 64 6.54 -2.69 -5.72
N ASP A 65 5.77 -3.46 -6.46
CA ASP A 65 5.55 -3.19 -7.87
C ASP A 65 4.08 -3.37 -8.28
N TYR A 66 3.73 -2.69 -9.36
CA TYR A 66 2.36 -2.65 -9.89
C TYR A 66 1.86 -4.05 -10.31
N SER A 67 2.72 -4.84 -10.93
CA SER A 67 2.36 -6.20 -11.35
C SER A 67 1.97 -7.08 -10.16
N SER A 68 2.73 -7.00 -9.06
CA SER A 68 2.41 -7.73 -7.82
C SER A 68 1.11 -7.25 -7.20
N LEU A 69 0.84 -5.95 -7.23
CA LEU A 69 -0.43 -5.39 -6.75
C LEU A 69 -1.61 -5.95 -7.55
N CYS A 70 -1.53 -5.93 -8.88
CA CYS A 70 -2.56 -6.48 -9.75
C CYS A 70 -2.79 -7.97 -9.48
N LYS A 71 -1.72 -8.73 -9.30
CA LYS A 71 -1.80 -10.16 -9.00
C LYS A 71 -2.47 -10.42 -7.66
N LEU A 72 -2.16 -9.63 -6.63
CA LEU A 72 -2.83 -9.75 -5.33
C LEU A 72 -4.34 -9.48 -5.46
N LEU A 73 -4.71 -8.43 -6.20
CA LEU A 73 -6.12 -8.07 -6.39
C LEU A 73 -6.89 -9.15 -7.15
N ASP A 74 -6.28 -9.74 -8.18
CA ASP A 74 -6.89 -10.85 -8.94
C ASP A 74 -7.13 -12.08 -8.06
N LEU A 75 -6.15 -12.46 -7.26
CA LEU A 75 -6.27 -13.59 -6.33
C LEU A 75 -7.32 -13.33 -5.26
N ALA A 76 -7.33 -12.13 -4.71
CA ALA A 76 -8.30 -11.73 -3.69
C ALA A 76 -9.73 -11.78 -4.24
N GLU A 77 -9.94 -11.31 -5.46
CA GLU A 77 -11.25 -11.39 -6.11
C GLU A 77 -11.72 -12.84 -6.27
N GLN A 78 -10.84 -13.72 -6.74
CA GLN A 78 -11.13 -15.16 -6.87
C GLN A 78 -11.49 -15.80 -5.53
N MET A 79 -10.91 -15.33 -4.45
CA MET A 79 -11.11 -15.85 -3.10
C MET A 79 -12.19 -15.12 -2.30
N GLU A 80 -12.84 -14.14 -2.90
CA GLU A 80 -13.86 -13.29 -2.24
C GLU A 80 -13.29 -12.58 -1.00
N ILE A 81 -12.06 -12.06 -1.11
CA ILE A 81 -11.40 -11.26 -0.09
C ILE A 81 -11.33 -9.81 -0.56
N GLU A 82 -11.76 -8.88 0.30
CA GLU A 82 -11.62 -7.45 0.05
C GLU A 82 -10.20 -6.98 0.38
N VAL A 83 -9.63 -6.15 -0.48
CA VAL A 83 -8.28 -5.58 -0.29
C VAL A 83 -8.39 -4.09 0.00
N PHE A 84 -7.71 -3.66 1.05
CA PHE A 84 -7.56 -2.26 1.43
C PHE A 84 -6.09 -1.86 1.27
N VAL A 85 -5.85 -0.73 0.64
CA VAL A 85 -4.50 -0.17 0.52
C VAL A 85 -4.34 0.99 1.50
N THR A 86 -3.26 1.00 2.26
CA THR A 86 -3.05 1.98 3.32
C THR A 86 -2.29 3.21 2.82
N LEU A 87 -2.91 4.38 3.05
CA LEU A 87 -2.37 5.72 2.81
C LEU A 87 -2.39 6.50 4.12
N ASN A 88 -1.91 5.89 5.20
CA ASN A 88 -2.10 6.39 6.55
C ASN A 88 -0.81 6.87 7.23
N ALA A 89 0.11 7.47 6.47
CA ALA A 89 1.26 8.15 7.05
C ALA A 89 0.82 9.30 7.98
N ALA A 90 1.65 9.62 8.97
CA ALA A 90 1.33 10.66 9.92
C ALA A 90 1.20 12.05 9.26
N PHE A 91 1.96 12.27 8.19
CA PHE A 91 1.86 13.48 7.38
C PHE A 91 2.42 13.21 5.98
N TYR A 92 2.05 14.05 5.02
CA TYR A 92 2.63 14.06 3.69
C TYR A 92 3.26 15.43 3.41
N PRO A 93 4.55 15.48 3.00
CA PRO A 93 5.16 16.74 2.59
C PRO A 93 4.51 17.26 1.31
N PHE A 94 4.65 18.55 1.06
CA PHE A 94 4.05 19.19 -0.13
C PHE A 94 4.38 18.46 -1.44
N GLN A 95 5.62 17.98 -1.57
CA GLN A 95 6.07 17.26 -2.76
C GLN A 95 5.30 15.95 -3.00
N ALA A 96 4.75 15.33 -1.96
CA ALA A 96 3.95 14.11 -2.10
C ALA A 96 2.67 14.36 -2.91
N TYR A 97 2.07 15.53 -2.78
CA TYR A 97 0.84 15.88 -3.51
C TYR A 97 1.06 15.92 -5.02
N GLN A 98 2.28 16.18 -5.48
CA GLN A 98 2.63 16.20 -6.90
C GLN A 98 2.50 14.81 -7.56
N VAL A 99 2.71 13.75 -6.78
CA VAL A 99 2.63 12.36 -7.27
C VAL A 99 1.39 11.63 -6.76
N MET A 100 0.63 12.24 -5.87
CA MET A 100 -0.54 11.61 -5.26
C MET A 100 -1.62 11.28 -6.30
N ASP A 101 -1.87 12.18 -7.25
CA ASP A 101 -2.84 11.95 -8.31
C ASP A 101 -2.46 10.74 -9.16
N ARG A 102 -1.19 10.65 -9.52
CA ARG A 102 -0.65 9.49 -10.25
C ARG A 102 -0.82 8.21 -9.44
N TYR A 103 -0.50 8.27 -8.16
CA TYR A 103 -0.61 7.13 -7.25
C TYR A 103 -2.05 6.64 -7.14
N LEU A 104 -2.99 7.53 -6.90
CA LEU A 104 -4.41 7.18 -6.79
C LEU A 104 -4.96 6.63 -8.11
N GLU A 105 -4.57 7.21 -9.24
CA GLU A 105 -4.95 6.71 -10.56
C GLU A 105 -4.42 5.30 -10.81
N GLU A 106 -3.19 5.04 -10.42
CA GLU A 106 -2.56 3.71 -10.53
C GLU A 106 -3.29 2.67 -9.67
N LEU A 107 -3.68 3.04 -8.44
CA LEU A 107 -4.51 2.18 -7.59
C LEU A 107 -5.87 1.89 -8.25
N ARG A 108 -6.50 2.91 -8.81
CA ARG A 108 -7.78 2.77 -9.51
C ARG A 108 -7.67 1.84 -10.71
N GLU A 109 -6.65 2.00 -11.53
CA GLU A 109 -6.40 1.16 -12.71
C GLU A 109 -6.12 -0.30 -12.32
N ALA A 110 -5.43 -0.52 -11.22
CA ALA A 110 -5.18 -1.86 -10.69
C ALA A 110 -6.45 -2.55 -10.19
N GLY A 111 -7.50 -1.80 -9.88
CA GLY A 111 -8.76 -2.33 -9.36
C GLY A 111 -8.93 -2.20 -7.85
N VAL A 112 -8.12 -1.36 -7.19
CA VAL A 112 -8.27 -1.06 -5.76
C VAL A 112 -9.57 -0.28 -5.56
N ARG A 113 -10.41 -0.75 -4.64
CA ARG A 113 -11.70 -0.11 -4.31
C ARG A 113 -11.67 0.59 -2.96
N ASN A 114 -10.77 0.19 -2.09
CA ASN A 114 -10.76 0.66 -0.70
C ASN A 114 -9.37 1.15 -0.31
N VAL A 115 -9.31 2.32 0.28
CA VAL A 115 -8.08 2.87 0.86
C VAL A 115 -8.32 3.23 2.32
N ILE A 116 -7.29 3.04 3.14
CA ILE A 116 -7.30 3.48 4.54
C ILE A 116 -6.44 4.73 4.62
N VAL A 117 -7.05 5.85 4.97
CA VAL A 117 -6.37 7.13 5.06
C VAL A 117 -6.23 7.56 6.51
N SER A 118 -5.18 8.32 6.81
CA SER A 118 -5.10 9.05 8.07
C SER A 118 -5.95 10.31 8.00
N ASP A 119 -6.35 10.80 9.14
CA ASP A 119 -7.03 12.09 9.23
C ASP A 119 -6.10 13.20 8.71
N ILE A 120 -6.65 14.01 7.87
CA ILE A 120 -5.91 15.11 7.22
C ILE A 120 -6.40 16.43 7.77
#